data_99486dd2c3f0a0b55f5534c1211f8054
#
_entry.id   99486dd2c3f0a0b55f5534c1211f8054
#
_cell.length_a   1.000
_cell.length_b   1.000
_cell.length_c   1.000
_cell.angle_alpha   90.00
_cell.angle_beta   90.00
_cell.angle_gamma   90.00
#
_symmetry.space_group_name_H-M   'P 1'
#
loop_
_entity.id
_entity.type
_entity.pdbx_description
1 polymer ?
#
loop_
_entity_poly.entity_id
_entity_poly.type
_entity_poly.pdbx_seq_one_letter_code
_entity_poly.pdbx_strand_id
1 'polypeptide(L)'
;MRYRPFGVSGAAISNLTLSFGLDSLARGREGALNLLYSALEAGVNSYRLETADPVVAEVLGEALAHVDRKLVCVGLTLGIGADREGTRDFSAEGMTAAIDRALHFSGLGWIDVAVLHEPGEHELPQSSLNALKALRATGRIKLLGVAGGGDVMDTYVSTGAFDVLLTPFDINADWKLRNRVRAAREQDMAVFAYDYFTDRRSKPRGSQAAAKKGLFGLGGAPKRPPQSRQADAFGFLYRTPNWPAEAICLSYVLTDPTISSVIIRANDTERLEMLAATPERDLPPGLAAQIEMGRVTASAAA
;
A
#
# COMPACT_ATOMS: atom_id res chain seq x y z
N MET A 1 8.75 14.89 8.64
CA MET A 1 8.67 13.44 8.31
C MET A 1 9.38 12.62 9.38
N ARG A 2 8.80 11.50 9.82
CA ARG A 2 9.44 10.57 10.77
C ARG A 2 10.03 9.39 10.00
N TYR A 3 11.14 8.83 10.50
CA TYR A 3 11.83 7.70 9.89
C TYR A 3 11.82 6.49 10.81
N ARG A 4 11.77 5.30 10.23
CA ARG A 4 11.74 4.02 10.94
C ARG A 4 12.77 3.05 10.37
N PRO A 5 13.27 2.09 11.17
CA PRO A 5 14.16 1.05 10.67
C PRO A 5 13.51 0.23 9.55
N PHE A 6 14.29 -0.05 8.52
CA PHE A 6 13.86 -0.85 7.37
C PHE A 6 14.37 -2.30 7.54
N GLY A 7 13.67 -3.08 8.36
CA GLY A 7 14.05 -4.46 8.64
C GLY A 7 15.51 -4.59 9.06
N VAL A 8 16.19 -5.60 8.55
CA VAL A 8 17.61 -5.88 8.79
C VAL A 8 18.56 -5.09 7.89
N SER A 9 18.05 -4.25 7.00
CA SER A 9 18.89 -3.53 6.02
C SER A 9 19.82 -2.48 6.62
N GLY A 10 19.57 -2.07 7.85
CA GLY A 10 20.29 -0.96 8.51
C GLY A 10 19.93 0.43 7.99
N ALA A 11 19.10 0.53 6.97
CA ALA A 11 18.60 1.80 6.44
C ALA A 11 17.41 2.31 7.26
N ALA A 12 17.16 3.62 7.18
CA ALA A 12 15.96 4.26 7.72
C ALA A 12 15.10 4.73 6.56
N ILE A 13 13.80 4.38 6.60
CA ILE A 13 12.80 4.83 5.62
C ILE A 13 11.80 5.78 6.26
N SER A 14 11.26 6.67 5.45
CA SER A 14 10.13 7.51 5.84
C SER A 14 8.95 6.61 6.23
N ASN A 15 8.23 7.00 7.28
CA ASN A 15 7.03 6.29 7.71
C ASN A 15 5.86 6.40 6.71
N LEU A 16 6.07 7.12 5.60
CA LEU A 16 5.22 7.13 4.42
C LEU A 16 6.02 6.67 3.19
N THR A 17 5.40 5.84 2.36
CA THR A 17 5.90 5.41 1.05
C THR A 17 4.96 5.91 -0.03
N LEU A 18 5.46 6.67 -1.00
CA LEU A 18 4.63 7.11 -2.13
C LEU A 18 4.50 5.99 -3.16
N SER A 19 3.27 5.53 -3.39
CA SER A 19 2.95 4.64 -4.52
C SER A 19 2.88 5.47 -5.80
N PHE A 20 3.62 5.06 -6.82
CA PHE A 20 3.76 5.77 -8.08
C PHE A 20 3.46 4.83 -9.24
N GLY A 21 2.46 5.16 -10.03
CA GLY A 21 1.96 4.34 -11.13
C GLY A 21 1.38 5.18 -12.27
N LEU A 22 0.65 4.54 -13.18
CA LEU A 22 0.03 5.22 -14.33
C LEU A 22 -0.95 6.32 -13.91
N ASP A 23 -1.68 6.12 -12.81
CA ASP A 23 -2.61 7.14 -12.28
C ASP A 23 -1.89 8.41 -11.83
N SER A 24 -0.62 8.30 -11.43
CA SER A 24 0.21 9.44 -11.06
C SER A 24 0.55 10.33 -12.26
N LEU A 25 0.42 9.80 -13.48
CA LEU A 25 0.60 10.54 -14.74
C LEU A 25 -0.68 11.21 -15.24
N ALA A 26 -1.79 11.15 -14.50
CA ALA A 26 -3.08 11.71 -14.94
C ALA A 26 -3.03 13.22 -15.23
N ARG A 27 -2.09 13.94 -14.61
CA ARG A 27 -1.82 15.37 -14.86
C ARG A 27 -0.63 15.61 -15.80
N GLY A 28 -0.24 14.59 -16.57
CA GLY A 28 0.91 14.61 -17.46
C GLY A 28 2.25 14.45 -16.72
N ARG A 29 3.33 14.40 -17.52
CA ARG A 29 4.70 14.20 -17.04
C ARG A 29 5.14 15.26 -16.01
N GLU A 30 4.89 16.53 -16.32
CA GLU A 30 5.27 17.66 -15.47
C GLU A 30 4.54 17.60 -14.10
N GLY A 31 3.24 17.29 -14.11
CA GLY A 31 2.47 17.10 -12.87
C GLY A 31 3.00 15.96 -12.02
N ALA A 32 3.43 14.87 -12.65
CA ALA A 32 4.03 13.73 -11.96
C ALA A 32 5.44 14.06 -11.40
N LEU A 33 6.27 14.81 -12.12
CA LEU A 33 7.55 15.29 -11.61
C LEU A 33 7.37 16.22 -10.41
N ASN A 34 6.43 17.18 -10.50
CA ASN A 34 6.12 18.09 -9.38
C ASN A 34 5.66 17.31 -8.14
N LEU A 35 4.86 16.25 -8.33
CA LEU A 35 4.45 15.36 -7.24
C LEU A 35 5.65 14.69 -6.56
N LEU A 36 6.61 14.17 -7.34
CA LEU A 36 7.81 13.50 -6.82
C LEU A 36 8.75 14.50 -6.13
N TYR A 37 8.92 15.70 -6.68
CA TYR A 37 9.72 16.75 -6.03
C TYR A 37 9.08 17.21 -4.71
N SER A 38 7.77 17.40 -4.68
CA SER A 38 7.05 17.71 -3.43
C SER A 38 7.21 16.59 -2.40
N ALA A 39 7.23 15.31 -2.84
CA ALA A 39 7.48 14.18 -1.94
C ALA A 39 8.91 14.22 -1.34
N LEU A 40 9.92 14.51 -2.17
CA LEU A 40 11.31 14.67 -1.72
C LEU A 40 11.45 15.83 -0.73
N GLU A 41 10.85 16.98 -1.03
CA GLU A 41 10.85 18.17 -0.16
C GLU A 41 10.16 17.89 1.19
N ALA A 42 9.08 17.09 1.18
CA ALA A 42 8.41 16.64 2.38
C ALA A 42 9.21 15.58 3.18
N GLY A 43 10.36 15.13 2.67
CA GLY A 43 11.24 14.14 3.28
C GLY A 43 10.81 12.69 3.06
N VAL A 44 9.96 12.41 2.06
CA VAL A 44 9.66 11.03 1.65
C VAL A 44 10.88 10.47 0.94
N ASN A 45 11.42 9.36 1.44
CA ASN A 45 12.56 8.67 0.83
C ASN A 45 12.24 7.23 0.42
N SER A 46 10.96 6.85 0.46
CA SER A 46 10.48 5.52 0.06
C SER A 46 9.43 5.66 -1.02
N TYR A 47 9.67 4.98 -2.15
CA TYR A 47 8.83 5.00 -3.35
C TYR A 47 8.49 3.57 -3.78
N ARG A 48 7.28 3.35 -4.25
CA ARG A 48 6.86 2.08 -4.81
C ARG A 48 6.39 2.28 -6.25
N LEU A 49 7.11 1.71 -7.20
CA LEU A 49 6.61 1.56 -8.57
C LEU A 49 5.52 0.49 -8.61
N GLU A 50 4.32 0.87 -9.03
CA GLU A 50 3.19 -0.06 -9.16
C GLU A 50 3.35 -1.01 -10.36
N THR A 51 4.17 -0.62 -11.32
CA THR A 51 4.39 -1.33 -12.59
C THR A 51 5.77 -1.02 -13.13
N ALA A 52 6.29 -1.90 -14.00
CA ALA A 52 7.50 -1.69 -14.79
C ALA A 52 7.23 -0.92 -16.10
N ASP A 53 6.19 -0.06 -16.13
CA ASP A 53 5.89 0.78 -17.29
C ASP A 53 7.06 1.73 -17.57
N PRO A 54 7.52 1.84 -18.83
CA PRO A 54 8.68 2.67 -19.21
C PRO A 54 8.54 4.14 -18.80
N VAL A 55 7.37 4.74 -19.02
CA VAL A 55 7.15 6.17 -18.75
C VAL A 55 7.13 6.43 -17.24
N VAL A 56 6.48 5.54 -16.46
CA VAL A 56 6.45 5.64 -15.01
C VAL A 56 7.87 5.51 -14.43
N ALA A 57 8.65 4.55 -14.91
CA ALA A 57 10.02 4.33 -14.47
C ALA A 57 10.92 5.51 -14.83
N GLU A 58 10.80 6.04 -16.04
CA GLU A 58 11.60 7.19 -16.52
C GLU A 58 11.33 8.45 -15.69
N VAL A 59 10.06 8.77 -15.40
CA VAL A 59 9.70 9.95 -14.61
C VAL A 59 10.22 9.83 -13.18
N LEU A 60 10.13 8.64 -12.56
CA LEU A 60 10.74 8.43 -11.23
C LEU A 60 12.26 8.59 -11.29
N GLY A 61 12.92 8.00 -12.30
CA GLY A 61 14.37 8.11 -12.49
C GLY A 61 14.85 9.55 -12.65
N GLU A 62 14.13 10.35 -13.45
CA GLU A 62 14.40 11.78 -13.63
C GLU A 62 14.30 12.55 -12.30
N ALA A 63 13.23 12.33 -11.54
CA ALA A 63 13.04 12.99 -10.25
C ALA A 63 14.15 12.63 -9.22
N LEU A 64 14.68 11.41 -9.29
CA LEU A 64 15.70 10.91 -8.37
C LEU A 64 17.14 11.11 -8.89
N ALA A 65 17.34 11.64 -10.11
CA ALA A 65 18.65 11.71 -10.76
C ALA A 65 19.71 12.49 -9.96
N HIS A 66 19.31 13.45 -9.15
CA HIS A 66 20.19 14.28 -8.33
C HIS A 66 20.20 13.91 -6.85
N VAL A 67 19.51 12.82 -6.47
CA VAL A 67 19.47 12.32 -5.10
C VAL A 67 20.47 11.18 -4.94
N ASP A 68 21.27 11.18 -3.86
CA ASP A 68 22.13 10.02 -3.58
C ASP A 68 21.24 8.76 -3.49
N ARG A 69 21.49 7.82 -4.39
CA ARG A 69 20.72 6.58 -4.54
C ARG A 69 20.63 5.76 -3.25
N LYS A 70 21.60 5.91 -2.35
CA LYS A 70 21.63 5.23 -1.04
C LYS A 70 20.66 5.81 -0.03
N LEU A 71 20.19 7.04 -0.24
CA LEU A 71 19.26 7.72 0.65
C LEU A 71 17.79 7.40 0.36
N VAL A 72 17.52 6.77 -0.78
CA VAL A 72 16.14 6.44 -1.21
C VAL A 72 15.96 4.93 -1.34
N CYS A 73 14.75 4.50 -0.99
CA CYS A 73 14.27 3.12 -1.14
C CYS A 73 13.25 3.07 -2.29
N VAL A 74 13.50 2.26 -3.30
CA VAL A 74 12.58 2.06 -4.43
C VAL A 74 12.14 0.61 -4.50
N GLY A 75 10.84 0.38 -4.28
CA GLY A 75 10.20 -0.90 -4.49
C GLY A 75 9.62 -1.01 -5.91
N LEU A 76 9.61 -2.20 -6.49
CA LEU A 76 8.92 -2.52 -7.75
C LEU A 76 7.93 -3.65 -7.53
N THR A 77 6.69 -3.44 -7.95
CA THR A 77 5.66 -4.47 -7.94
C THR A 77 5.86 -5.41 -9.13
N LEU A 78 5.88 -6.71 -8.85
CA LEU A 78 6.03 -7.82 -9.80
C LEU A 78 4.80 -8.70 -9.80
N GLY A 79 4.62 -9.49 -10.87
CA GLY A 79 3.50 -10.40 -11.02
C GLY A 79 2.25 -9.76 -11.62
N ILE A 80 2.32 -8.48 -12.00
CA ILE A 80 1.30 -7.79 -12.79
C ILE A 80 1.88 -7.58 -14.17
N GLY A 81 1.24 -8.13 -15.20
CA GLY A 81 1.63 -7.94 -16.59
C GLY A 81 1.59 -6.47 -17.00
N ALA A 82 2.39 -6.11 -17.97
CA ALA A 82 2.42 -4.75 -18.53
C ALA A 82 1.23 -4.48 -19.46
N ASP A 83 0.36 -5.47 -19.71
CA ASP A 83 -0.83 -5.33 -20.51
C ASP A 83 -1.94 -4.59 -19.73
N ARG A 84 -2.88 -4.01 -20.48
CA ARG A 84 -4.03 -3.30 -19.91
C ARG A 84 -5.01 -4.22 -19.17
N GLU A 85 -4.88 -5.53 -19.34
CA GLU A 85 -5.74 -6.53 -18.72
C GLU A 85 -5.20 -6.99 -17.35
N GLY A 86 -3.95 -6.60 -17.00
CA GLY A 86 -3.35 -6.95 -15.71
C GLY A 86 -3.14 -8.46 -15.56
N THR A 87 -2.77 -9.14 -16.68
CA THR A 87 -2.44 -10.57 -16.62
C THR A 87 -1.38 -10.84 -15.58
N ARG A 88 -1.56 -11.94 -14.86
CA ARG A 88 -0.62 -12.32 -13.80
C ARG A 88 0.54 -13.08 -14.43
N ASP A 89 1.77 -12.62 -14.16
CA ASP A 89 2.98 -13.27 -14.66
C ASP A 89 4.05 -13.35 -13.56
N PHE A 90 4.13 -14.51 -12.92
CA PHE A 90 5.17 -14.84 -11.95
C PHE A 90 6.25 -15.74 -12.55
N SER A 91 6.36 -15.85 -13.88
CA SER A 91 7.45 -16.58 -14.51
C SER A 91 8.81 -15.94 -14.23
N ALA A 92 9.87 -16.74 -14.28
CA ALA A 92 11.23 -16.26 -14.11
C ALA A 92 11.61 -15.21 -15.17
N GLU A 93 11.17 -15.45 -16.41
CA GLU A 93 11.40 -14.57 -17.56
C GLU A 93 10.64 -13.26 -17.42
N GLY A 94 9.34 -13.30 -17.07
CA GLY A 94 8.48 -12.13 -16.92
C GLY A 94 8.96 -11.20 -15.81
N MET A 95 9.29 -11.76 -14.63
CA MET A 95 9.80 -10.97 -13.52
C MET A 95 11.19 -10.38 -13.80
N THR A 96 12.08 -11.13 -14.45
CA THR A 96 13.40 -10.63 -14.86
C THR A 96 13.25 -9.49 -15.86
N ALA A 97 12.41 -9.66 -16.86
CA ALA A 97 12.14 -8.63 -17.86
C ALA A 97 11.52 -7.35 -17.24
N ALA A 98 10.65 -7.49 -16.25
CA ALA A 98 10.08 -6.35 -15.54
C ALA A 98 11.14 -5.57 -14.74
N ILE A 99 12.04 -6.26 -14.03
CA ILE A 99 13.14 -5.63 -13.30
C ILE A 99 14.09 -4.95 -14.27
N ASP A 100 14.47 -5.61 -15.38
CA ASP A 100 15.35 -5.04 -16.41
C ASP A 100 14.79 -3.79 -17.02
N ARG A 101 13.51 -3.82 -17.36
CA ARG A 101 12.79 -2.68 -17.91
C ARG A 101 12.76 -1.51 -16.94
N ALA A 102 12.39 -1.74 -15.69
CA ALA A 102 12.36 -0.70 -14.67
C ALA A 102 13.74 -0.06 -14.46
N LEU A 103 14.80 -0.87 -14.37
CA LEU A 103 16.17 -0.38 -14.21
C LEU A 103 16.66 0.39 -15.46
N HIS A 104 16.34 -0.11 -16.66
CA HIS A 104 16.74 0.53 -17.91
C HIS A 104 16.14 1.92 -18.06
N PHE A 105 14.83 2.05 -17.87
CA PHE A 105 14.13 3.32 -18.11
C PHE A 105 14.30 4.31 -16.95
N SER A 106 14.42 3.85 -15.70
CA SER A 106 14.67 4.74 -14.56
C SER A 106 16.14 5.18 -14.44
N GLY A 107 17.08 4.47 -15.02
CA GLY A 107 18.52 4.68 -14.79
C GLY A 107 18.97 4.35 -13.36
N LEU A 108 18.12 3.74 -12.55
CA LEU A 108 18.47 3.29 -11.20
C LEU A 108 19.44 2.12 -11.27
N GLY A 109 20.45 2.10 -10.42
CA GLY A 109 21.44 1.02 -10.39
C GLY A 109 20.89 -0.31 -9.83
N TRP A 110 19.84 -0.25 -9.01
CA TRP A 110 19.18 -1.40 -8.39
C TRP A 110 17.74 -1.04 -7.95
N ILE A 111 16.91 -2.06 -7.74
CA ILE A 111 15.63 -1.99 -7.03
C ILE A 111 15.87 -2.44 -5.58
N ASP A 112 15.40 -1.67 -4.58
CA ASP A 112 15.59 -2.03 -3.19
C ASP A 112 14.69 -3.19 -2.77
N VAL A 113 13.44 -3.21 -3.23
CA VAL A 113 12.49 -4.28 -2.92
C VAL A 113 11.77 -4.76 -4.18
N ALA A 114 11.97 -6.02 -4.55
CA ALA A 114 11.14 -6.68 -5.56
C ALA A 114 9.91 -7.29 -4.85
N VAL A 115 8.72 -6.74 -5.11
CA VAL A 115 7.48 -7.06 -4.39
C VAL A 115 6.57 -7.93 -5.25
N LEU A 116 6.36 -9.17 -4.84
CA LEU A 116 5.38 -10.07 -5.48
C LEU A 116 3.96 -9.67 -5.07
N HIS A 117 3.10 -9.35 -6.03
CA HIS A 117 1.74 -8.88 -5.78
C HIS A 117 0.74 -10.03 -5.71
N GLU A 118 0.29 -10.33 -4.51
CA GLU A 118 -0.74 -11.34 -4.22
C GLU A 118 -0.49 -12.71 -4.90
N PRO A 119 0.73 -13.28 -4.84
CA PRO A 119 0.95 -14.58 -5.44
C PRO A 119 0.06 -15.63 -4.76
N GLY A 120 -0.65 -16.42 -5.57
CA GLY A 120 -1.39 -17.58 -5.09
C GLY A 120 -0.44 -18.69 -4.66
N GLU A 121 -0.97 -19.69 -3.94
CA GLU A 121 -0.17 -20.79 -3.37
C GLU A 121 0.63 -21.56 -4.43
N HIS A 122 0.10 -21.68 -5.65
CA HIS A 122 0.71 -22.44 -6.74
C HIS A 122 1.25 -21.57 -7.89
N GLU A 123 1.19 -20.24 -7.77
CA GLU A 123 1.59 -19.33 -8.83
C GLU A 123 3.09 -18.99 -8.81
N LEU A 124 3.81 -19.36 -7.76
CA LEU A 124 5.23 -19.04 -7.60
C LEU A 124 6.09 -20.32 -7.71
N PRO A 125 6.45 -20.74 -8.93
CA PRO A 125 7.28 -21.94 -9.11
C PRO A 125 8.71 -21.73 -8.59
N GLN A 126 9.41 -22.83 -8.30
CA GLN A 126 10.77 -22.80 -7.79
C GLN A 126 11.76 -22.10 -8.74
N SER A 127 11.54 -22.18 -10.05
CA SER A 127 12.33 -21.46 -11.08
C SER A 127 12.27 -19.95 -10.87
N SER A 128 11.10 -19.41 -10.55
CA SER A 128 10.88 -17.98 -10.29
C SER A 128 11.60 -17.51 -9.02
N LEU A 129 11.53 -18.29 -7.94
CA LEU A 129 12.31 -18.00 -6.72
C LEU A 129 13.81 -18.05 -6.97
N ASN A 130 14.27 -18.99 -7.80
CA ASN A 130 15.69 -19.09 -8.18
C ASN A 130 16.14 -17.89 -9.00
N ALA A 131 15.31 -17.41 -9.94
CA ALA A 131 15.59 -16.19 -10.71
C ALA A 131 15.70 -14.96 -9.80
N LEU A 132 14.78 -14.78 -8.86
CA LEU A 132 14.84 -13.68 -7.89
C LEU A 132 16.09 -13.77 -7.00
N LYS A 133 16.50 -14.96 -6.56
CA LYS A 133 17.76 -15.16 -5.82
C LYS A 133 18.98 -14.79 -6.66
N ALA A 134 18.98 -15.14 -7.95
CA ALA A 134 20.07 -14.77 -8.87
C ALA A 134 20.14 -13.25 -9.08
N LEU A 135 19.00 -12.58 -9.25
CA LEU A 135 18.93 -11.12 -9.35
C LEU A 135 19.40 -10.43 -8.07
N ARG A 136 19.13 -11.01 -6.91
CA ARG A 136 19.66 -10.53 -5.62
C ARG A 136 21.18 -10.73 -5.53
N ALA A 137 21.68 -11.88 -5.93
CA ALA A 137 23.12 -12.18 -5.93
C ALA A 137 23.94 -11.27 -6.86
N THR A 138 23.32 -10.83 -7.97
CA THR A 138 23.93 -9.86 -8.91
C THR A 138 23.75 -8.41 -8.50
N GLY A 139 23.05 -8.14 -7.38
CA GLY A 139 22.81 -6.79 -6.87
C GLY A 139 21.75 -5.98 -7.62
N ARG A 140 21.01 -6.59 -8.56
CA ARG A 140 19.92 -5.91 -9.30
C ARG A 140 18.71 -5.63 -8.43
N ILE A 141 18.45 -6.50 -7.47
CA ILE A 141 17.52 -6.28 -6.37
C ILE A 141 18.24 -6.52 -5.05
N LYS A 142 17.77 -5.89 -3.96
CA LYS A 142 18.37 -6.08 -2.64
C LYS A 142 17.52 -6.96 -1.73
N LEU A 143 16.22 -6.73 -1.70
CA LEU A 143 15.27 -7.39 -0.81
C LEU A 143 14.12 -7.98 -1.61
N LEU A 144 13.54 -9.06 -1.06
CA LEU A 144 12.33 -9.69 -1.57
C LEU A 144 11.13 -9.30 -0.70
N GLY A 145 10.07 -8.85 -1.33
CA GLY A 145 8.82 -8.53 -0.67
C GLY A 145 7.66 -9.37 -1.18
N VAL A 146 6.65 -9.55 -0.35
CA VAL A 146 5.37 -10.12 -0.74
C VAL A 146 4.24 -9.20 -0.30
N ALA A 147 3.26 -8.99 -1.18
CA ALA A 147 2.10 -8.15 -0.91
C ALA A 147 0.82 -8.98 -0.94
N GLY A 148 -0.10 -8.74 -0.01
CA GLY A 148 -1.42 -9.36 -0.01
C GLY A 148 -2.12 -9.35 1.33
N GLY A 149 -3.44 -9.63 1.29
CA GLY A 149 -4.32 -9.68 2.47
C GLY A 149 -4.82 -11.09 2.81
N GLY A 150 -4.76 -12.03 1.86
CA GLY A 150 -5.31 -13.37 2.00
C GLY A 150 -4.51 -14.29 2.92
N ASP A 151 -5.08 -15.46 3.23
CA ASP A 151 -4.49 -16.45 4.15
C ASP A 151 -3.17 -17.02 3.65
N VAL A 152 -2.97 -17.05 2.34
CA VAL A 152 -1.70 -17.48 1.71
C VAL A 152 -0.51 -16.65 2.22
N MET A 153 -0.74 -15.40 2.64
CA MET A 153 0.31 -14.55 3.20
C MET A 153 0.88 -15.10 4.51
N ASP A 154 0.09 -15.81 5.31
CA ASP A 154 0.57 -16.45 6.55
C ASP A 154 1.62 -17.51 6.23
N THR A 155 1.41 -18.27 5.13
CA THR A 155 2.40 -19.23 4.62
C THR A 155 3.68 -18.53 4.18
N TYR A 156 3.58 -17.45 3.37
CA TYR A 156 4.76 -16.73 2.90
C TYR A 156 5.55 -16.09 4.05
N VAL A 157 4.89 -15.54 5.06
CA VAL A 157 5.54 -15.00 6.26
C VAL A 157 6.30 -16.11 6.99
N SER A 158 5.70 -17.29 7.14
CA SER A 158 6.33 -18.41 7.88
C SER A 158 7.54 -19.03 7.18
N THR A 159 7.70 -18.82 5.87
CA THR A 159 8.85 -19.41 5.12
C THR A 159 10.19 -18.77 5.46
N GLY A 160 10.21 -17.54 5.98
CA GLY A 160 11.44 -16.75 6.17
C GLY A 160 12.16 -16.39 4.87
N ALA A 161 11.50 -16.54 3.70
CA ALA A 161 12.10 -16.27 2.39
C ALA A 161 12.00 -14.79 1.98
N PHE A 162 11.19 -14.02 2.67
CA PHE A 162 10.89 -12.62 2.33
C PHE A 162 11.39 -11.68 3.41
N ASP A 163 11.88 -10.53 2.98
CA ASP A 163 12.40 -9.45 3.83
C ASP A 163 11.34 -8.39 4.13
N VAL A 164 10.29 -8.30 3.30
CA VAL A 164 9.26 -7.25 3.40
C VAL A 164 7.87 -7.83 3.19
N LEU A 165 6.95 -7.49 4.09
CA LEU A 165 5.52 -7.76 3.97
C LEU A 165 4.78 -6.46 3.65
N LEU A 166 4.00 -6.44 2.57
CA LEU A 166 3.01 -5.40 2.29
C LEU A 166 1.63 -5.99 2.57
N THR A 167 0.83 -5.35 3.43
CA THR A 167 -0.48 -5.89 3.81
C THR A 167 -1.52 -4.78 3.97
N PRO A 168 -2.80 -4.99 3.58
CA PRO A 168 -3.85 -4.06 3.93
C PRO A 168 -3.93 -3.96 5.45
N PHE A 169 -3.92 -2.73 5.98
CA PHE A 169 -3.99 -2.53 7.41
C PHE A 169 -4.69 -1.20 7.72
N ASP A 170 -5.89 -1.28 8.25
CA ASP A 170 -6.72 -0.13 8.58
C ASP A 170 -7.22 -0.18 10.04
N ILE A 171 -8.12 0.73 10.39
CA ILE A 171 -8.74 0.80 11.72
C ILE A 171 -9.59 -0.45 12.07
N ASN A 172 -9.92 -1.31 11.09
CA ASN A 172 -10.67 -2.55 11.30
C ASN A 172 -9.78 -3.78 11.35
N ALA A 173 -8.46 -3.62 11.28
CA ALA A 173 -7.52 -4.74 11.30
C ALA A 173 -7.88 -5.72 12.43
N ASP A 174 -8.28 -6.94 12.04
CA ASP A 174 -8.69 -7.99 12.97
C ASP A 174 -7.48 -8.62 13.69
N TRP A 175 -7.74 -9.55 14.59
CA TRP A 175 -6.67 -10.18 15.34
C TRP A 175 -5.78 -11.05 14.45
N LYS A 176 -6.32 -11.67 13.40
CA LYS A 176 -5.57 -12.52 12.46
C LYS A 176 -4.55 -11.68 11.70
N LEU A 177 -4.97 -10.55 11.16
CA LEU A 177 -4.08 -9.62 10.47
C LEU A 177 -3.01 -9.04 11.41
N ARG A 178 -3.39 -8.67 12.65
CA ARG A 178 -2.43 -8.18 13.66
C ARG A 178 -1.41 -9.25 14.06
N ASN A 179 -1.82 -10.52 14.15
CA ASN A 179 -0.90 -11.63 14.40
C ASN A 179 0.06 -11.85 13.22
N ARG A 180 -0.42 -11.77 11.97
CA ARG A 180 0.44 -11.83 10.77
C ARG A 180 1.51 -10.75 10.80
N VAL A 181 1.13 -9.51 11.10
CA VAL A 181 2.07 -8.39 11.20
C VAL A 181 3.10 -8.64 12.30
N ARG A 182 2.67 -9.17 13.46
CA ARG A 182 3.58 -9.54 14.54
C ARG A 182 4.53 -10.67 14.13
N ALA A 183 4.01 -11.74 13.53
CA ALA A 183 4.82 -12.85 13.02
C ALA A 183 5.84 -12.39 11.98
N ALA A 184 5.47 -11.47 11.08
CA ALA A 184 6.41 -10.88 10.13
C ALA A 184 7.54 -10.14 10.85
N ARG A 185 7.24 -9.37 11.91
CA ARG A 185 8.26 -8.70 12.72
C ARG A 185 9.17 -9.67 13.48
N GLU A 186 8.62 -10.78 13.96
CA GLU A 186 9.40 -11.86 14.60
C GLU A 186 10.36 -12.56 13.62
N GLN A 187 10.06 -12.49 12.32
CA GLN A 187 10.93 -12.93 11.22
C GLN A 187 11.84 -11.80 10.68
N ASP A 188 11.97 -10.70 11.43
CA ASP A 188 12.73 -9.51 11.03
C ASP A 188 12.29 -8.84 9.72
N MET A 189 11.08 -9.12 9.24
CA MET A 189 10.53 -8.48 8.05
C MET A 189 10.16 -7.02 8.35
N ALA A 190 10.40 -6.14 7.38
CA ALA A 190 9.78 -4.81 7.38
C ALA A 190 8.31 -4.93 6.96
N VAL A 191 7.41 -4.23 7.64
CA VAL A 191 5.98 -4.27 7.33
C VAL A 191 5.52 -2.93 6.78
N PHE A 192 4.92 -2.95 5.58
CA PHE A 192 4.31 -1.81 4.93
C PHE A 192 2.80 -1.98 4.91
N ALA A 193 2.09 -1.01 5.46
CA ALA A 193 0.64 -0.99 5.42
C ALA A 193 0.13 -0.29 4.15
N TYR A 194 -0.93 -0.81 3.54
CA TYR A 194 -1.67 -0.13 2.48
C TYR A 194 -3.17 -0.23 2.74
N ASP A 195 -4.01 0.46 1.96
CA ASP A 195 -5.46 0.53 2.14
C ASP A 195 -5.87 0.93 3.57
N TYR A 196 -5.08 1.82 4.17
CA TYR A 196 -5.26 2.30 5.54
C TYR A 196 -6.56 3.08 5.75
N PHE A 197 -7.19 3.53 4.66
CA PHE A 197 -8.40 4.33 4.68
C PHE A 197 -9.37 3.94 3.56
N THR A 198 -10.62 3.65 3.93
CA THR A 198 -11.73 3.49 3.00
C THR A 198 -12.80 4.53 3.35
N ASP A 199 -13.10 5.43 2.42
CA ASP A 199 -14.17 6.41 2.63
C ASP A 199 -15.53 5.71 2.69
N ARG A 200 -16.08 5.62 3.89
CA ARG A 200 -17.37 4.97 4.16
C ARG A 200 -18.57 5.80 3.73
N ARG A 201 -18.37 7.07 3.36
CA ARG A 201 -19.40 7.94 2.78
C ARG A 201 -19.57 7.72 1.28
N SER A 202 -18.54 7.24 0.60
CA SER A 202 -18.64 6.85 -0.80
C SER A 202 -19.55 5.63 -0.88
N LYS A 203 -20.75 5.80 -1.45
CA LYS A 203 -21.62 4.67 -1.81
C LYS A 203 -20.80 3.68 -2.63
N PRO A 204 -20.88 2.37 -2.36
CA PRO A 204 -20.27 1.39 -3.24
C PRO A 204 -20.77 1.71 -4.66
N ARG A 205 -19.85 1.91 -5.59
CA ARG A 205 -20.15 2.05 -7.02
C ARG A 205 -20.91 0.79 -7.42
N GLY A 206 -22.22 0.94 -7.60
CA GLY A 206 -23.17 -0.14 -7.63
C GLY A 206 -22.79 -1.21 -8.64
N SER A 207 -22.79 -2.44 -8.21
CA SER A 207 -23.21 -3.53 -9.07
C SER A 207 -24.61 -3.14 -9.57
N GLN A 208 -24.72 -2.84 -10.84
CA GLN A 208 -26.01 -2.76 -11.54
C GLN A 208 -26.59 -4.17 -11.61
N ALA A 209 -27.12 -4.65 -10.49
CA ALA A 209 -28.11 -5.71 -10.53
C ALA A 209 -29.35 -5.13 -11.20
N ALA A 210 -29.57 -5.53 -12.44
CA ALA A 210 -30.73 -5.19 -13.23
C ALA A 210 -32.00 -5.40 -12.41
N ALA A 211 -32.66 -4.31 -12.06
CA ALA A 211 -33.99 -4.34 -11.45
C ALA A 211 -34.96 -4.92 -12.49
N LYS A 212 -35.28 -6.21 -12.36
CA LYS A 212 -36.46 -6.78 -13.02
C LYS A 212 -37.69 -6.05 -12.48
N LYS A 213 -38.28 -5.21 -13.32
CA LYS A 213 -39.60 -4.64 -13.08
C LYS A 213 -40.61 -5.78 -12.94
N GLY A 214 -40.92 -6.16 -11.74
CA GLY A 214 -42.09 -6.96 -11.42
C GLY A 214 -43.33 -6.06 -11.48
N LEU A 215 -44.21 -6.33 -12.41
CA LEU A 215 -45.54 -5.74 -12.56
C LEU A 215 -46.46 -6.42 -11.58
N PHE A 216 -46.68 -5.86 -10.39
CA PHE A 216 -47.89 -5.99 -9.55
C PHE A 216 -47.71 -5.17 -8.29
N GLY A 217 -48.45 -4.08 -8.20
CA GLY A 217 -48.49 -3.22 -7.03
C GLY A 217 -49.34 -3.82 -5.90
N LEU A 218 -48.82 -3.66 -4.68
CA LEU A 218 -49.66 -3.48 -3.47
C LEU A 218 -48.70 -2.93 -2.38
N GLY A 219 -49.15 -1.86 -1.73
CA GLY A 219 -48.38 -0.98 -0.90
C GLY A 219 -47.75 -1.64 0.33
N GLY A 220 -46.46 -1.50 0.46
CA GLY A 220 -45.68 -1.60 1.66
C GLY A 220 -44.71 -0.44 1.70
N ALA A 221 -44.73 0.36 2.76
CA ALA A 221 -43.73 1.42 2.96
C ALA A 221 -42.34 0.84 2.81
N PRO A 222 -41.42 1.54 2.09
CA PRO A 222 -40.07 1.03 1.94
C PRO A 222 -39.44 0.92 3.34
N LYS A 223 -39.22 -0.30 3.83
CA LYS A 223 -38.34 -0.53 4.97
C LYS A 223 -36.98 0.05 4.56
N ARG A 224 -36.54 1.14 5.22
CA ARG A 224 -35.16 1.61 5.13
C ARG A 224 -34.26 0.38 5.30
N PRO A 225 -33.32 0.13 4.37
CA PRO A 225 -32.32 -0.90 4.59
C PRO A 225 -31.64 -0.60 5.93
N PRO A 226 -31.35 -1.60 6.77
CA PRO A 226 -30.64 -1.37 8.01
C PRO A 226 -29.33 -0.66 7.66
N GLN A 227 -29.22 0.62 8.05
CA GLN A 227 -27.95 1.32 8.04
C GLN A 227 -27.02 0.44 8.88
N SER A 228 -25.96 -0.11 8.28
CA SER A 228 -25.12 -1.06 8.97
C SER A 228 -24.60 -0.39 10.25
N ARG A 229 -24.78 -1.03 11.40
CA ARG A 229 -24.28 -0.57 12.71
C ARG A 229 -22.78 -0.23 12.66
N GLN A 230 -22.08 -0.80 11.69
CA GLN A 230 -20.67 -0.49 11.37
C GLN A 230 -20.45 0.95 10.92
N ALA A 231 -21.38 1.55 10.15
CA ALA A 231 -21.26 2.94 9.72
C ALA A 231 -21.42 3.92 10.89
N ASP A 232 -22.21 3.55 11.92
CA ASP A 232 -22.42 4.38 13.11
C ASP A 232 -21.24 4.32 14.08
N ALA A 233 -20.55 3.18 14.21
CA ALA A 233 -19.45 2.98 15.16
C ALA A 233 -18.25 3.92 14.91
N PHE A 234 -18.04 4.36 13.67
CA PHE A 234 -16.95 5.24 13.27
C PHE A 234 -17.40 6.62 12.79
N GLY A 235 -18.64 7.02 13.09
CA GLY A 235 -19.19 8.33 12.72
C GLY A 235 -18.39 9.52 13.27
N PHE A 236 -17.67 9.34 14.36
CA PHE A 236 -16.82 10.35 14.97
C PHE A 236 -15.61 10.76 14.08
N LEU A 237 -15.11 9.86 13.23
CA LEU A 237 -14.00 10.16 12.29
C LEU A 237 -14.30 11.38 11.42
N TYR A 238 -15.57 11.57 11.07
CA TYR A 238 -16.03 12.65 10.19
C TYR A 238 -16.50 13.91 10.94
N ARG A 239 -16.45 13.87 12.28
CA ARG A 239 -16.89 14.97 13.15
C ARG A 239 -15.74 15.57 13.96
N THR A 240 -14.54 15.02 13.86
CA THR A 240 -13.37 15.50 14.60
C THR A 240 -12.89 16.82 13.99
N PRO A 241 -12.92 17.93 14.74
CA PRO A 241 -12.52 19.24 14.22
C PRO A 241 -11.05 19.24 13.76
N ASN A 242 -10.79 19.89 12.63
CA ASN A 242 -9.43 20.07 12.07
C ASN A 242 -8.67 18.75 11.75
N TRP A 243 -9.39 17.61 11.67
CA TRP A 243 -8.83 16.32 11.31
C TRP A 243 -9.71 15.65 10.25
N PRO A 244 -9.24 15.56 8.99
CA PRO A 244 -9.86 14.70 7.99
C PRO A 244 -9.88 13.24 8.47
N ALA A 245 -10.94 12.50 8.16
CA ALA A 245 -11.05 11.09 8.54
C ALA A 245 -9.87 10.24 8.04
N GLU A 246 -9.38 10.53 6.84
CA GLU A 246 -8.20 9.88 6.28
C GLU A 246 -6.93 10.13 7.11
N ALA A 247 -6.70 11.38 7.55
CA ALA A 247 -5.55 11.72 8.39
C ALA A 247 -5.63 11.03 9.76
N ILE A 248 -6.84 10.86 10.33
CA ILE A 248 -7.03 10.11 11.56
C ILE A 248 -6.65 8.64 11.35
N CYS A 249 -7.14 8.01 10.28
CA CYS A 249 -6.84 6.61 9.98
C CYS A 249 -5.34 6.41 9.72
N LEU A 250 -4.71 7.31 8.96
CA LEU A 250 -3.26 7.28 8.71
C LEU A 250 -2.47 7.41 10.02
N SER A 251 -2.79 8.41 10.85
CA SER A 251 -2.13 8.61 12.15
C SER A 251 -2.33 7.39 13.05
N TYR A 252 -3.53 6.80 13.08
CA TYR A 252 -3.81 5.62 13.89
C TYR A 252 -2.93 4.43 13.46
N VAL A 253 -2.87 4.12 12.15
CA VAL A 253 -2.00 3.05 11.64
C VAL A 253 -0.52 3.31 11.98
N LEU A 254 -0.09 4.57 11.90
CA LEU A 254 1.25 4.97 12.28
C LEU A 254 1.55 4.89 13.78
N THR A 255 0.54 4.72 14.65
CA THR A 255 0.80 4.45 16.09
C THR A 255 1.32 3.04 16.33
N ASP A 256 1.08 2.10 15.41
CA ASP A 256 1.59 0.74 15.54
C ASP A 256 3.10 0.70 15.23
N PRO A 257 3.96 0.35 16.21
CA PRO A 257 5.40 0.33 16.01
C PRO A 257 5.88 -0.83 15.11
N THR A 258 5.02 -1.79 14.83
CA THR A 258 5.34 -2.91 13.93
C THR A 258 5.28 -2.50 12.46
N ILE A 259 4.53 -1.44 12.12
CA ILE A 259 4.44 -0.90 10.77
C ILE A 259 5.67 -0.02 10.49
N SER A 260 6.48 -0.38 9.51
CA SER A 260 7.66 0.40 9.11
C SER A 260 7.27 1.63 8.27
N SER A 261 6.32 1.48 7.36
CA SER A 261 5.85 2.57 6.49
C SER A 261 4.39 2.34 6.06
N VAL A 262 3.68 3.42 5.78
CA VAL A 262 2.33 3.36 5.20
C VAL A 262 2.40 3.81 3.74
N ILE A 263 1.89 2.99 2.83
CA ILE A 263 1.84 3.31 1.41
C ILE A 263 0.68 4.25 1.16
N ILE A 264 1.00 5.44 0.69
CA ILE A 264 0.03 6.47 0.33
C ILE A 264 -0.05 6.64 -1.19
N ARG A 265 -1.20 7.09 -1.67
CA ARG A 265 -1.43 7.49 -3.06
C ARG A 265 -1.84 8.96 -3.10
N ALA A 266 -1.20 9.71 -3.95
CA ALA A 266 -1.55 11.09 -4.25
C ALA A 266 -1.46 11.32 -5.77
N ASN A 267 -2.41 12.09 -6.31
CA ASN A 267 -2.46 12.44 -7.74
C ASN A 267 -2.12 13.93 -7.94
N ASP A 268 -1.84 14.64 -6.86
CA ASP A 268 -1.43 16.03 -6.86
C ASP A 268 -0.62 16.38 -5.59
N THR A 269 0.05 17.53 -5.65
CA THR A 269 0.92 18.02 -4.58
C THR A 269 0.14 18.40 -3.32
N GLU A 270 -1.05 19.00 -3.46
CA GLU A 270 -1.88 19.41 -2.32
C GLU A 270 -2.27 18.19 -1.45
N ARG A 271 -2.73 17.14 -2.10
CA ARG A 271 -3.03 15.89 -1.39
C ARG A 271 -1.79 15.26 -0.76
N LEU A 272 -0.67 15.27 -1.48
CA LEU A 272 0.59 14.74 -0.95
C LEU A 272 1.04 15.51 0.29
N GLU A 273 1.04 16.84 0.24
CA GLU A 273 1.44 17.70 1.36
C GLU A 273 0.54 17.48 2.59
N MET A 274 -0.77 17.37 2.38
CA MET A 274 -1.72 17.04 3.45
C MET A 274 -1.38 15.69 4.11
N LEU A 275 -1.10 14.65 3.32
CA LEU A 275 -0.73 13.33 3.85
C LEU A 275 0.64 13.36 4.51
N ALA A 276 1.63 14.04 3.93
CA ALA A 276 2.99 14.15 4.45
C ALA A 276 3.08 14.95 5.75
N ALA A 277 2.18 15.91 5.97
CA ALA A 277 2.07 16.65 7.22
C ALA A 277 1.45 15.83 8.35
N THR A 278 0.73 14.76 8.04
CA THR A 278 -0.01 13.96 9.03
C THR A 278 0.89 13.33 10.09
N PRO A 279 2.06 12.71 9.76
CA PRO A 279 2.95 12.10 10.76
C PRO A 279 3.59 13.09 11.74
N GLU A 280 3.59 14.39 11.43
CA GLU A 280 4.11 15.45 12.29
C GLU A 280 3.14 15.83 13.41
N ARG A 281 1.88 15.41 13.28
CA ARG A 281 0.80 15.75 14.21
C ARG A 281 0.52 14.58 15.12
N ASP A 282 0.41 14.84 16.42
CA ASP A 282 -0.04 13.82 17.36
C ASP A 282 -1.55 13.63 17.27
N LEU A 283 -1.97 12.37 17.29
CA LEU A 283 -3.39 12.01 17.28
C LEU A 283 -4.09 12.63 18.51
N PRO A 284 -5.27 13.27 18.35
CA PRO A 284 -5.99 13.85 19.47
C PRO A 284 -6.17 12.86 20.63
N PRO A 285 -5.99 13.30 21.88
CA PRO A 285 -6.13 12.45 23.07
C PRO A 285 -7.46 11.70 23.08
N GLY A 286 -7.43 10.41 23.36
CA GLY A 286 -8.60 9.54 23.43
C GLY A 286 -9.12 9.05 22.09
N LEU A 287 -8.67 9.58 20.94
CA LEU A 287 -9.19 9.17 19.63
C LEU A 287 -8.79 7.73 19.28
N ALA A 288 -7.56 7.32 19.63
CA ALA A 288 -7.13 5.94 19.47
C ALA A 288 -8.03 4.97 20.26
N ALA A 289 -8.37 5.31 21.50
CA ALA A 289 -9.28 4.52 22.33
C ALA A 289 -10.71 4.45 21.73
N GLN A 290 -11.19 5.56 21.15
CA GLN A 290 -12.49 5.57 20.46
C GLN A 290 -12.49 4.66 19.23
N ILE A 291 -11.39 4.61 18.48
CA ILE A 291 -11.22 3.69 17.34
C ILE A 291 -11.28 2.25 17.83
N GLU A 292 -10.54 1.90 18.88
CA GLU A 292 -10.56 0.54 19.44
C GLU A 292 -11.95 0.14 19.94
N MET A 293 -12.68 1.03 20.64
CA MET A 293 -14.07 0.79 21.06
C MET A 293 -15.00 0.61 19.86
N GLY A 294 -14.87 1.45 18.82
CA GLY A 294 -15.62 1.33 17.59
C GLY A 294 -15.39 -0.01 16.89
N ARG A 295 -14.16 -0.50 16.87
CA ARG A 295 -13.77 -1.79 16.31
C ARG A 295 -14.43 -2.96 17.05
N VAL A 296 -14.36 -2.96 18.39
CA VAL A 296 -15.01 -3.99 19.21
C VAL A 296 -16.54 -4.00 18.99
N THR A 297 -17.16 -2.82 18.94
CA THR A 297 -18.60 -2.69 18.67
C THR A 297 -18.98 -3.20 17.28
N ALA A 298 -18.17 -2.90 16.26
CA ALA A 298 -18.38 -3.36 14.90
C ALA A 298 -18.22 -4.89 14.77
N SER A 299 -17.24 -5.47 15.46
CA SER A 299 -16.99 -6.92 15.47
C SER A 299 -18.09 -7.71 16.21
N ALA A 300 -18.67 -7.14 17.26
CA ALA A 300 -19.79 -7.76 17.99
C ALA A 300 -21.12 -7.72 17.22
N ALA A 301 -21.20 -6.92 16.14
CA ALA A 301 -22.41 -6.75 15.32
C ALA A 301 -22.34 -7.53 13.99
N ALA A 302 -21.21 -8.17 13.66
CA ALA A 302 -20.98 -9.00 12.47
C ALA A 302 -21.21 -10.48 12.79
#